data_f133453df7796f0342a5482875e6eeb3
#
_entry.id   f133453df7796f0342a5482875e6eeb3
#
_cell.length_a   1.000
_cell.length_b   1.000
_cell.length_c   1.000
_cell.angle_alpha   90.00
_cell.angle_beta   90.00
_cell.angle_gamma   90.00
#
_symmetry.space_group_name_H-M   'P 1'
#
loop_
_entity.id
_entity.type
_entity.pdbx_description
1 polymer ?
#
loop_
_entity_poly.entity_id
_entity_poly.type
_entity_poly.pdbx_seq_one_letter_code
_entity_poly.pdbx_strand_id
1 'polypeptide(L)'
;CFGEIGLRSMGEYDGSFHQGWHRDKPHWMEHPLRMDYIQLITYFADVDENTHCFSISPESLDDPVLENRDEQIARGGVCDLHGPAGTCALFNVAVLHTATTRPTAAERRTAQIYYGHRDRAPLANDSGIPATLWRDSDDPETRAFYGVLNERTRVYARAFGGEA
;
A
#
# COMPACT_ATOMS: atom_id res chain seq x y z
N CYS A 1 11.85 -4.14 4.61
CA CYS A 1 12.35 -2.76 4.54
C CYS A 1 11.21 -1.77 4.29
N PHE A 2 11.46 -0.49 4.59
CA PHE A 2 10.52 0.59 4.27
C PHE A 2 10.44 0.81 2.75
N GLY A 3 9.23 0.91 2.23
CA GLY A 3 9.02 1.13 0.80
C GLY A 3 8.59 2.57 0.48
N GLU A 4 7.53 3.02 1.10
CA GLU A 4 6.90 4.32 0.80
C GLU A 4 5.89 4.70 1.90
N ILE A 5 5.60 5.99 2.02
CA ILE A 5 4.47 6.51 2.79
C ILE A 5 3.69 7.53 1.94
N GLY A 6 2.37 7.40 1.90
CA GLY A 6 1.46 8.33 1.24
C GLY A 6 0.31 8.73 2.14
N LEU A 7 -0.05 10.01 2.10
CA LEU A 7 -1.31 10.52 2.66
C LEU A 7 -2.28 10.76 1.51
N ARG A 8 -3.49 10.23 1.62
CA ARG A 8 -4.51 10.38 0.61
C ARG A 8 -5.80 10.87 1.21
N SER A 9 -6.48 11.71 0.44
CA SER A 9 -7.83 12.19 0.75
C SER A 9 -8.71 11.98 -0.48
N MET A 10 -9.94 11.51 -0.24
CA MET A 10 -11.02 11.49 -1.22
C MET A 10 -12.14 12.32 -0.65
N GLY A 11 -12.46 13.43 -1.31
CA GLY A 11 -13.50 14.37 -0.89
C GLY A 11 -14.90 13.90 -1.28
N GLU A 12 -15.87 14.81 -1.13
CA GLU A 12 -17.25 14.60 -1.59
C GLU A 12 -17.31 14.18 -3.06
N TYR A 13 -18.30 13.36 -3.35
CA TYR A 13 -18.55 12.80 -4.66
C TYR A 13 -20.04 12.62 -4.89
N ASP A 14 -20.56 13.17 -5.98
CA ASP A 14 -21.98 13.12 -6.36
C ASP A 14 -22.25 12.31 -7.64
N GLY A 15 -21.20 11.83 -8.28
CA GLY A 15 -21.28 11.07 -9.51
C GLY A 15 -21.64 9.61 -9.36
N SER A 16 -21.55 8.88 -10.47
CA SER A 16 -21.77 7.44 -10.47
C SER A 16 -20.60 6.70 -9.80
N PHE A 17 -20.93 5.54 -9.27
CA PHE A 17 -19.98 4.61 -8.68
C PHE A 17 -18.84 4.24 -9.66
N HIS A 18 -17.61 4.23 -9.18
CA HIS A 18 -16.44 3.87 -9.97
C HIS A 18 -15.47 3.01 -9.16
N GLN A 19 -14.94 1.98 -9.79
CA GLN A 19 -13.89 1.11 -9.25
C GLN A 19 -12.77 0.92 -10.25
N GLY A 20 -11.54 1.21 -9.83
CA GLY A 20 -10.31 0.96 -10.59
C GLY A 20 -9.54 -0.24 -10.02
N TRP A 21 -10.06 -1.46 -10.18
CA TRP A 21 -9.42 -2.69 -9.71
C TRP A 21 -8.04 -2.89 -10.32
N HIS A 22 -7.04 -3.14 -9.48
CA HIS A 22 -5.65 -3.34 -9.89
C HIS A 22 -4.86 -4.16 -8.86
N ARG A 23 -3.67 -4.56 -9.28
CA ARG A 23 -2.60 -5.08 -8.44
C ARG A 23 -1.42 -4.12 -8.55
N ASP A 24 -0.81 -3.71 -7.45
CA ASP A 24 0.36 -2.81 -7.52
C ASP A 24 1.58 -3.53 -8.09
N LYS A 25 1.69 -4.83 -7.83
CA LYS A 25 2.74 -5.74 -8.32
C LYS A 25 2.16 -7.11 -8.66
N PRO A 26 2.79 -7.87 -9.56
CA PRO A 26 2.47 -9.29 -9.72
C PRO A 26 2.85 -10.07 -8.45
N HIS A 27 2.24 -11.23 -8.26
CA HIS A 27 2.60 -12.14 -7.19
C HIS A 27 4.05 -12.64 -7.34
N TRP A 28 4.79 -12.67 -6.25
CA TRP A 28 6.10 -13.32 -6.21
C TRP A 28 5.93 -14.84 -5.99
N MET A 29 5.84 -15.58 -7.08
CA MET A 29 5.46 -17.00 -7.06
C MET A 29 6.47 -17.90 -6.34
N GLU A 30 7.75 -17.50 -6.26
CA GLU A 30 8.79 -18.25 -5.57
C GLU A 30 8.76 -18.08 -4.05
N HIS A 31 8.04 -17.06 -3.54
CA HIS A 31 7.88 -16.83 -2.11
C HIS A 31 6.71 -17.65 -1.57
N PRO A 32 6.84 -18.32 -0.38
CA PRO A 32 5.77 -19.16 0.18
C PRO A 32 4.41 -18.46 0.34
N LEU A 33 4.43 -17.15 0.61
CA LEU A 33 3.22 -16.33 0.72
C LEU A 33 2.93 -15.52 -0.55
N ARG A 34 3.61 -15.81 -1.66
CA ARG A 34 3.49 -15.08 -2.95
C ARG A 34 3.58 -13.56 -2.79
N MET A 35 4.40 -13.09 -1.84
CA MET A 35 4.38 -11.71 -1.35
C MET A 35 5.80 -11.12 -1.32
N ASP A 36 5.99 -9.98 -1.97
CA ASP A 36 7.21 -9.17 -1.89
C ASP A 36 6.99 -7.82 -1.21
N TYR A 37 5.77 -7.30 -1.27
CA TYR A 37 5.39 -6.05 -0.61
C TYR A 37 4.05 -6.20 0.10
N ILE A 38 3.94 -5.51 1.25
CA ILE A 38 2.70 -5.34 1.99
C ILE A 38 2.39 -3.86 2.15
N GLN A 39 1.11 -3.53 2.19
CA GLN A 39 0.66 -2.19 2.48
C GLN A 39 -0.15 -2.18 3.77
N LEU A 40 0.14 -1.21 4.62
CA LEU A 40 -0.69 -0.83 5.75
C LEU A 40 -1.50 0.40 5.37
N ILE A 41 -2.83 0.28 5.40
CA ILE A 41 -3.76 1.42 5.28
C ILE A 41 -4.33 1.72 6.65
N THR A 42 -4.30 2.99 7.05
CA THR A 42 -4.95 3.48 8.27
C THR A 42 -5.98 4.53 7.90
N TYR A 43 -7.21 4.40 8.39
CA TYR A 43 -8.27 5.38 8.23
C TYR A 43 -8.14 6.49 9.29
N PHE A 44 -8.23 7.76 8.87
CA PHE A 44 -8.30 8.93 9.75
C PHE A 44 -9.70 9.55 9.81
N ALA A 45 -10.68 8.91 9.20
CA ALA A 45 -12.09 9.24 9.26
C ALA A 45 -12.88 7.93 9.35
N ASP A 46 -14.11 8.01 9.83
CA ASP A 46 -15.02 6.86 9.82
C ASP A 46 -15.36 6.48 8.38
N VAL A 47 -15.41 5.18 8.12
CA VAL A 47 -15.68 4.59 6.80
C VAL A 47 -16.78 3.53 6.97
N ASP A 48 -17.87 3.69 6.24
CA ASP A 48 -19.03 2.80 6.24
C ASP A 48 -19.55 2.49 4.82
N GLU A 49 -20.71 1.87 4.71
CA GLU A 49 -21.33 1.51 3.44
C GLU A 49 -21.76 2.72 2.59
N ASN A 50 -21.82 3.91 3.17
CA ASN A 50 -22.23 5.15 2.50
C ASN A 50 -21.06 6.06 2.15
N THR A 51 -19.84 5.65 2.45
CA THR A 51 -18.62 6.44 2.21
C THR A 51 -17.69 5.76 1.21
N HIS A 52 -16.67 6.48 0.73
CA HIS A 52 -15.57 5.85 0.00
C HIS A 52 -14.85 4.87 0.91
N CYS A 53 -14.48 3.69 0.40
CA CYS A 53 -13.73 2.71 1.17
C CYS A 53 -12.57 2.10 0.35
N PHE A 54 -11.72 1.36 1.02
CA PHE A 54 -10.81 0.41 0.39
C PHE A 54 -11.54 -0.92 0.23
N SER A 55 -11.40 -1.54 -0.94
CA SER A 55 -12.01 -2.83 -1.23
C SER A 55 -10.97 -3.79 -1.76
N ILE A 56 -11.12 -5.07 -1.42
CA ILE A 56 -10.22 -6.15 -1.80
C ILE A 56 -11.03 -7.33 -2.33
N SER A 57 -10.50 -8.03 -3.35
CA SER A 57 -11.00 -9.34 -3.73
C SER A 57 -10.11 -10.41 -3.09
N PRO A 58 -10.57 -11.13 -2.07
CA PRO A 58 -9.75 -12.10 -1.34
C PRO A 58 -9.20 -13.21 -2.24
N GLU A 59 -7.96 -13.63 -1.98
CA GLU A 59 -7.27 -14.71 -2.69
C GLU A 59 -6.72 -15.73 -1.70
N SER A 60 -6.85 -17.02 -2.02
CA SER A 60 -6.25 -18.10 -1.24
C SER A 60 -4.87 -18.47 -1.81
N LEU A 61 -3.95 -18.85 -0.92
CA LEU A 61 -2.65 -19.40 -1.32
C LEU A 61 -2.78 -20.79 -1.95
N ASP A 62 -3.86 -21.51 -1.64
CA ASP A 62 -4.13 -22.85 -2.16
C ASP A 62 -4.68 -22.80 -3.59
N ASP A 63 -5.20 -21.67 -4.03
CA ASP A 63 -5.76 -21.49 -5.35
C ASP A 63 -4.73 -20.97 -6.37
N PRO A 64 -4.89 -21.28 -7.67
CA PRO A 64 -4.10 -20.63 -8.71
C PRO A 64 -4.40 -19.14 -8.77
N VAL A 65 -3.38 -18.32 -9.04
CA VAL A 65 -3.55 -16.89 -9.31
C VAL A 65 -4.33 -16.72 -10.61
N LEU A 66 -5.38 -15.90 -10.57
CA LEU A 66 -6.14 -15.50 -11.75
C LEU A 66 -5.67 -14.12 -12.23
N GLU A 67 -5.14 -14.07 -13.44
CA GLU A 67 -4.71 -12.81 -14.06
C GLU A 67 -5.90 -11.96 -14.53
N ASN A 68 -6.98 -12.61 -14.93
CA ASN A 68 -8.20 -11.92 -15.30
C ASN A 68 -8.91 -11.35 -14.06
N ARG A 69 -9.09 -10.05 -14.04
CA ARG A 69 -9.72 -9.31 -12.95
C ARG A 69 -11.13 -9.78 -12.66
N ASP A 70 -11.94 -9.94 -13.70
CA ASP A 70 -13.37 -10.24 -13.57
C ASP A 70 -13.56 -11.69 -13.08
N GLU A 71 -12.70 -12.62 -13.51
CA GLU A 71 -12.67 -14.00 -13.00
C GLU A 71 -12.25 -14.02 -11.51
N GLN A 72 -11.27 -13.20 -11.12
CA GLN A 72 -10.87 -13.12 -9.72
C GLN A 72 -11.99 -12.56 -8.86
N ILE A 73 -12.65 -11.50 -9.28
CA ILE A 73 -13.80 -10.93 -8.56
C ILE A 73 -14.96 -11.94 -8.47
N ALA A 74 -15.21 -12.68 -9.55
CA ALA A 74 -16.25 -13.70 -9.54
C ALA A 74 -15.95 -14.85 -8.56
N ARG A 75 -14.66 -15.22 -8.40
CA ARG A 75 -14.23 -16.27 -7.46
C ARG A 75 -14.11 -15.76 -6.02
N GLY A 76 -13.42 -14.66 -5.80
CA GLY A 76 -13.07 -14.14 -4.46
C GLY A 76 -14.14 -13.24 -3.85
N GLY A 77 -15.04 -12.72 -4.67
CA GLY A 77 -15.99 -11.69 -4.26
C GLY A 77 -15.33 -10.33 -4.05
N VAL A 78 -16.07 -9.45 -3.41
CA VAL A 78 -15.63 -8.12 -3.00
C VAL A 78 -15.82 -7.97 -1.50
N CYS A 79 -14.77 -7.59 -0.80
CA CYS A 79 -14.79 -7.24 0.61
C CYS A 79 -14.49 -5.75 0.75
N ASP A 80 -15.52 -4.97 1.12
CA ASP A 80 -15.39 -3.56 1.47
C ASP A 80 -14.90 -3.44 2.90
N LEU A 81 -13.80 -2.73 3.12
CA LEU A 81 -13.25 -2.54 4.46
C LEU A 81 -13.86 -1.30 5.09
N HIS A 82 -14.71 -1.51 6.07
CA HIS A 82 -15.35 -0.47 6.86
C HIS A 82 -14.78 -0.44 8.27
N GLY A 83 -14.89 0.69 8.94
CA GLY A 83 -14.50 0.85 10.34
C GLY A 83 -14.37 2.31 10.75
N PRO A 84 -14.28 2.57 12.06
CA PRO A 84 -14.08 3.92 12.59
C PRO A 84 -12.67 4.43 12.29
N ALA A 85 -12.45 5.72 12.49
CA ALA A 85 -11.11 6.32 12.48
C ALA A 85 -10.16 5.54 13.38
N GLY A 86 -8.95 5.25 12.90
CA GLY A 86 -7.97 4.36 13.54
C GLY A 86 -8.02 2.91 13.04
N THR A 87 -9.02 2.52 12.25
CA THR A 87 -9.03 1.20 11.60
C THR A 87 -7.83 1.04 10.67
N CYS A 88 -7.16 -0.09 10.81
CA CYS A 88 -5.99 -0.46 10.00
C CYS A 88 -6.26 -1.73 9.20
N ALA A 89 -5.80 -1.76 7.97
CA ALA A 89 -5.77 -2.95 7.11
C ALA A 89 -4.35 -3.20 6.63
N LEU A 90 -3.88 -4.44 6.79
CA LEU A 90 -2.60 -4.90 6.27
C LEU A 90 -2.86 -5.94 5.20
N PHE A 91 -2.32 -5.76 4.00
CA PHE A 91 -2.55 -6.69 2.89
C PHE A 91 -1.35 -6.81 1.95
N ASN A 92 -1.30 -7.91 1.20
CA ASN A 92 -0.35 -8.14 0.12
C ASN A 92 -0.74 -7.28 -1.10
N VAL A 93 0.13 -6.40 -1.55
CA VAL A 93 -0.15 -5.49 -2.68
C VAL A 93 -0.35 -6.20 -4.02
N ALA A 94 0.00 -7.48 -4.11
CA ALA A 94 -0.26 -8.33 -5.27
C ALA A 94 -1.71 -8.84 -5.32
N VAL A 95 -2.49 -8.73 -4.24
CA VAL A 95 -3.91 -9.09 -4.22
C VAL A 95 -4.72 -8.00 -4.91
N LEU A 96 -5.76 -8.41 -5.67
CA LEU A 96 -6.60 -7.49 -6.42
C LEU A 96 -7.38 -6.56 -5.47
N HIS A 97 -7.22 -5.24 -5.65
CA HIS A 97 -7.82 -4.24 -4.77
C HIS A 97 -8.19 -2.95 -5.50
N THR A 98 -8.92 -2.09 -4.82
CA THR A 98 -9.33 -0.78 -5.34
C THR A 98 -9.71 0.21 -4.24
N ALA A 99 -9.76 1.49 -4.58
CA ALA A 99 -10.57 2.46 -3.86
C ALA A 99 -11.98 2.45 -4.43
N THR A 100 -12.97 2.07 -3.62
CA THR A 100 -14.37 2.13 -4.00
C THR A 100 -14.94 3.50 -3.71
N THR A 101 -15.42 4.19 -4.75
CA THR A 101 -16.02 5.52 -4.66
C THR A 101 -17.56 5.41 -4.66
N ARG A 102 -18.21 6.25 -3.86
CA ARG A 102 -19.67 6.32 -3.73
C ARG A 102 -20.13 7.76 -3.70
N PRO A 103 -21.35 8.06 -4.11
CA PRO A 103 -21.95 9.37 -3.84
C PRO A 103 -21.99 9.60 -2.32
N THR A 104 -21.27 10.62 -1.86
CA THR A 104 -21.17 10.96 -0.42
C THR A 104 -20.66 12.38 -0.24
N ALA A 105 -21.08 13.05 0.82
CA ALA A 105 -20.52 14.31 1.29
C ALA A 105 -19.34 14.09 2.28
N ALA A 106 -19.12 12.85 2.71
CA ALA A 106 -18.05 12.52 3.64
C ALA A 106 -16.69 12.42 2.93
N GLU A 107 -15.64 12.82 3.64
CA GLU A 107 -14.27 12.72 3.17
C GLU A 107 -13.60 11.48 3.78
N ARG A 108 -12.97 10.65 2.96
CA ARG A 108 -12.09 9.58 3.41
C ARG A 108 -10.65 10.05 3.44
N ARG A 109 -10.00 9.97 4.59
CA ARG A 109 -8.57 10.26 4.76
C ARG A 109 -7.82 9.01 5.18
N THR A 110 -6.69 8.76 4.53
CA THR A 110 -5.87 7.57 4.82
C THR A 110 -4.39 7.89 4.86
N ALA A 111 -3.66 7.18 5.73
CA ALA A 111 -2.22 6.95 5.54
C ALA A 111 -2.02 5.57 4.91
N GLN A 112 -1.10 5.48 3.98
CA GLN A 112 -0.73 4.26 3.28
C GLN A 112 0.78 4.09 3.39
N ILE A 113 1.23 3.00 4.00
CA ILE A 113 2.65 2.72 4.21
C ILE A 113 2.96 1.39 3.55
N TYR A 114 3.96 1.39 2.67
CA TYR A 114 4.44 0.18 2.01
C TYR A 114 5.70 -0.35 2.70
N TYR A 115 5.74 -1.67 2.86
CA TYR A 115 6.90 -2.39 3.35
C TYR A 115 7.28 -3.45 2.32
N GLY A 116 8.57 -3.52 1.98
CA GLY A 116 9.11 -4.48 1.03
C GLY A 116 9.91 -5.58 1.69
N HIS A 117 9.98 -6.74 1.06
CA HIS A 117 10.96 -7.76 1.41
C HIS A 117 12.37 -7.17 1.21
N ARG A 118 13.29 -7.47 2.14
CA ARG A 118 14.64 -6.88 2.13
C ARG A 118 15.46 -7.19 0.87
N ASP A 119 15.13 -8.27 0.17
CA ASP A 119 15.81 -8.72 -1.05
C ASP A 119 15.16 -8.16 -2.32
N ARG A 120 14.21 -7.20 -2.18
CA ARG A 120 13.53 -6.53 -3.28
C ARG A 120 13.92 -5.06 -3.36
N ALA A 121 13.91 -4.54 -4.57
CA ALA A 121 14.09 -3.11 -4.80
C ALA A 121 12.96 -2.30 -4.12
N PRO A 122 13.17 -1.04 -3.74
CA PRO A 122 12.09 -0.18 -3.27
C PRO A 122 10.94 -0.14 -4.28
N LEU A 123 9.69 -0.15 -3.77
CA LEU A 123 8.48 -0.18 -4.60
C LEU A 123 8.35 1.08 -5.45
N ALA A 124 8.63 2.24 -4.88
CA ALA A 124 8.46 3.54 -5.51
C ALA A 124 9.53 4.55 -5.07
N ASN A 125 9.55 5.72 -5.71
CA ASN A 125 10.48 6.81 -5.45
C ASN A 125 9.81 8.05 -4.85
N ASP A 126 8.63 7.90 -4.24
CA ASP A 126 7.81 9.04 -3.81
C ASP A 126 8.25 9.61 -2.47
N SER A 127 8.89 8.79 -1.62
CA SER A 127 9.32 9.19 -0.27
C SER A 127 10.84 9.30 -0.17
N GLY A 128 11.31 10.43 0.37
CA GLY A 128 12.71 10.56 0.80
C GLY A 128 12.87 10.04 2.23
N ILE A 129 13.89 9.20 2.47
CA ILE A 129 14.19 8.65 3.79
C ILE A 129 15.21 9.55 4.49
N PRO A 130 14.91 10.12 5.67
CA PRO A 130 15.88 10.94 6.41
C PRO A 130 17.15 10.17 6.79
N ALA A 131 18.31 10.81 6.66
CA ALA A 131 19.61 10.22 7.01
C ALA A 131 19.67 9.76 8.49
N THR A 132 18.94 10.43 9.38
CA THR A 132 18.81 10.03 10.79
C THR A 132 18.23 8.62 10.98
N LEU A 133 17.56 8.06 9.99
CA LEU A 133 17.02 6.71 10.05
C LEU A 133 17.94 5.68 9.41
N TRP A 134 18.41 5.90 8.17
CA TRP A 134 19.17 4.88 7.43
C TRP A 134 20.67 4.93 7.67
N ARG A 135 21.24 6.09 8.09
CA ARG A 135 22.68 6.28 8.28
C ARG A 135 23.06 6.55 9.74
N ASP A 136 22.42 7.56 10.35
CA ASP A 136 22.86 8.17 11.61
C ASP A 136 22.13 7.59 12.85
N SER A 137 21.20 6.66 12.68
CA SER A 137 20.57 5.97 13.81
C SER A 137 21.57 5.10 14.56
N ASP A 138 21.57 5.16 15.87
CA ASP A 138 22.41 4.27 16.71
C ASP A 138 21.89 2.82 16.69
N ASP A 139 20.60 2.60 16.39
CA ASP A 139 20.00 1.28 16.30
C ASP A 139 20.28 0.62 14.95
N PRO A 140 21.01 -0.53 14.93
CA PRO A 140 21.35 -1.24 13.71
C PRO A 140 20.13 -1.83 12.98
N GLU A 141 19.05 -2.16 13.69
CA GLU A 141 17.82 -2.68 13.07
C GLU A 141 17.08 -1.56 12.34
N THR A 142 17.01 -0.37 12.93
CA THR A 142 16.47 0.82 12.27
C THR A 142 17.26 1.12 11.00
N ARG A 143 18.61 1.12 11.05
CA ARG A 143 19.42 1.32 9.83
C ARG A 143 19.17 0.24 8.78
N ALA A 144 19.07 -1.01 9.17
CA ALA A 144 18.78 -2.11 8.24
C ALA A 144 17.39 -2.00 7.63
N PHE A 145 16.40 -1.58 8.41
CA PHE A 145 15.02 -1.42 7.95
C PHE A 145 14.87 -0.31 6.91
N TYR A 146 15.54 0.83 7.12
CA TYR A 146 15.49 1.98 6.22
C TYR A 146 16.62 2.03 5.18
N GLY A 147 17.60 1.13 5.24
CA GLY A 147 18.82 1.18 4.46
C GLY A 147 18.72 0.76 2.99
N VAL A 148 17.58 0.19 2.58
CA VAL A 148 17.31 -0.07 1.15
C VAL A 148 16.79 1.21 0.51
N LEU A 149 17.73 2.04 0.02
CA LEU A 149 17.41 3.38 -0.46
C LEU A 149 16.83 3.36 -1.86
N ASN A 150 15.73 4.10 -2.06
CA ASN A 150 15.20 4.42 -3.38
C ASN A 150 16.04 5.51 -4.07
N GLU A 151 15.84 5.71 -5.38
CA GLU A 151 16.62 6.68 -6.15
C GLU A 151 16.43 8.12 -5.66
N ARG A 152 15.23 8.50 -5.23
CA ARG A 152 14.96 9.82 -4.67
C ARG A 152 15.84 10.11 -3.44
N THR A 153 15.92 9.16 -2.52
CA THR A 153 16.78 9.29 -1.33
C THR A 153 18.26 9.38 -1.69
N ARG A 154 18.72 8.58 -2.67
CA ARG A 154 20.10 8.60 -3.15
C ARG A 154 20.46 9.94 -3.81
N VAL A 155 19.59 10.49 -4.65
CA VAL A 155 19.78 11.79 -5.27
C VAL A 155 19.87 12.88 -4.20
N TYR A 156 18.98 12.86 -3.23
CA TYR A 156 18.98 13.83 -2.13
C TYR A 156 20.26 13.71 -1.29
N ALA A 157 20.67 12.50 -0.93
CA ALA A 157 21.89 12.26 -0.17
C ALA A 157 23.13 12.79 -0.90
N ARG A 158 23.27 12.52 -2.19
CA ARG A 158 24.38 13.05 -3.02
C ARG A 158 24.38 14.59 -3.09
N ALA A 159 23.23 15.21 -3.22
CA ALA A 159 23.09 16.67 -3.35
C ALA A 159 23.41 17.42 -2.05
N PHE A 160 23.16 16.82 -0.88
CA PHE A 160 23.29 17.46 0.42
C PHE A 160 24.37 16.83 1.33
N GLY A 161 25.36 16.16 0.74
CA GLY A 161 26.55 15.68 1.44
C GLY A 161 26.38 14.37 2.21
N GLY A 162 25.37 13.59 1.88
CA GLY A 162 25.27 12.20 2.35
C GLY A 162 25.96 11.25 1.38
N GLU A 163 26.93 10.46 1.86
CA GLU A 163 27.35 9.26 1.13
C GLU A 163 26.24 8.22 1.24
N ALA A 164 25.76 7.72 0.09
CA ALA A 164 24.80 6.62 -0.02
C ALA A 164 25.53 5.35 -0.43
#